data_31d8be4e35db4920c53ee773aacf16f0
#
_entry.id   31d8be4e35db4920c53ee773aacf16f0
#
_cell.length_a   1.000
_cell.length_b   1.000
_cell.length_c   1.000
_cell.angle_alpha   90.00
_cell.angle_beta   90.00
_cell.angle_gamma   90.00
#
_symmetry.space_group_name_H-M   'P 1'
#
loop_
_entity.id
_entity.type
_entity.pdbx_description
1 polymer ?
#
loop_
_entity_poly.entity_id
_entity_poly.type
_entity_poly.pdbx_seq_one_letter_code
_entity_poly.pdbx_strand_id
1 'polypeptide(L)'
;GERTSHKIMADTTVGRLLLWRVVPEGLSFELINRAMTKKAAGFELAIAGGKTVVFAHRIPHFLTSWDARVPIWEAYGKTLLSQIGTYLTAEDMNTGPRDMEYIQRFAPGFVAGCSQSADPSPKTALGVLIGIRAALRHHYGDDSISSRSFAVQGVGSVGAGVVRLLVAAGAACIHIADMRTDALRALQDEFPKILSITDPVRVHALPVHVFVPCARGGILAAQSIPEIVAPIVAGCANNQLATDADGILLHTHGCLYAPDYIINAGGIAEVVCDELNWKNLDVVLPMIGTKLTEIFQVSDAYNIPSSQVADSMVARHIREHYKRPI
;
A
#
# COMPACT_ATOMS: atom_id res chain seq x y z
N GLY A 1 -16.99 -14.55 -30.00
CA GLY A 1 -17.15 -15.03 -28.67
C GLY A 1 -17.86 -13.97 -27.83
N GLU A 2 -19.03 -14.28 -27.33
CA GLU A 2 -19.85 -13.40 -26.48
C GLU A 2 -19.11 -13.06 -25.19
N ARG A 3 -19.00 -11.76 -24.91
CA ARG A 3 -18.40 -11.25 -23.68
C ARG A 3 -19.49 -11.17 -22.61
N THR A 4 -19.49 -12.11 -21.73
CA THR A 4 -20.38 -12.08 -20.55
C THR A 4 -19.92 -10.99 -19.60
N SER A 5 -20.72 -9.91 -19.48
CA SER A 5 -20.57 -8.91 -18.44
C SER A 5 -21.15 -9.49 -17.14
N HIS A 6 -20.29 -9.74 -16.16
CA HIS A 6 -20.75 -10.19 -14.84
C HIS A 6 -20.81 -9.00 -13.89
N LYS A 7 -21.98 -8.83 -13.29
CA LYS A 7 -22.25 -7.85 -12.24
C LYS A 7 -21.85 -8.49 -10.91
N ILE A 8 -20.81 -7.99 -10.25
CA ILE A 8 -20.46 -8.43 -8.89
C ILE A 8 -21.03 -7.40 -7.92
N MET A 9 -21.96 -7.86 -7.11
CA MET A 9 -22.42 -7.13 -5.91
C MET A 9 -21.59 -7.65 -4.74
N ALA A 10 -20.69 -6.83 -4.20
CA ALA A 10 -20.13 -7.07 -2.89
C ALA A 10 -21.12 -6.49 -1.87
N ASP A 11 -21.84 -7.37 -1.17
CA ASP A 11 -22.74 -6.97 -0.09
C ASP A 11 -21.91 -6.98 1.20
N THR A 12 -21.45 -5.81 1.60
CA THR A 12 -20.90 -5.56 2.93
C THR A 12 -21.80 -4.56 3.62
N THR A 13 -21.96 -4.67 4.93
CA THR A 13 -22.91 -3.91 5.76
C THR A 13 -22.70 -2.39 5.70
N VAL A 14 -21.62 -1.95 5.06
CA VAL A 14 -21.31 -0.56 4.72
C VAL A 14 -20.81 -0.54 3.28
N GLY A 15 -21.72 -0.45 2.34
CA GLY A 15 -21.41 -0.13 0.96
C GLY A 15 -21.64 -1.23 -0.08
N ARG A 16 -22.64 -1.00 -0.94
CA ARG A 16 -22.82 -1.73 -2.19
C ARG A 16 -22.01 -1.06 -3.29
N LEU A 17 -21.01 -1.73 -3.82
CA LEU A 17 -20.31 -1.25 -4.99
C LEU A 17 -20.76 -2.01 -6.24
N LEU A 18 -21.39 -1.29 -7.17
CA LEU A 18 -21.69 -1.78 -8.51
C LEU A 18 -20.47 -1.55 -9.41
N LEU A 19 -19.70 -2.60 -9.67
CA LEU A 19 -18.57 -2.56 -10.57
C LEU A 19 -18.88 -3.26 -11.89
N TRP A 20 -18.74 -2.54 -12.99
CA TRP A 20 -18.75 -3.11 -14.33
C TRP A 20 -17.43 -3.83 -14.55
N ARG A 21 -17.50 -5.15 -14.78
CA ARG A 21 -16.33 -6.01 -14.94
C ARG A 21 -15.93 -6.12 -16.41
N VAL A 22 -14.78 -5.55 -16.76
CA VAL A 22 -13.90 -6.08 -17.78
C VAL A 22 -12.50 -6.08 -17.18
N VAL A 23 -12.08 -7.21 -16.63
CA VAL A 23 -10.75 -7.37 -16.02
C VAL A 23 -9.81 -7.92 -17.09
N PRO A 24 -8.61 -7.35 -17.31
CA PRO A 24 -7.59 -7.97 -18.14
C PRO A 24 -7.23 -9.35 -17.59
N GLU A 25 -6.85 -10.27 -18.46
CA GLU A 25 -6.29 -11.55 -18.03
C GLU A 25 -5.13 -11.30 -17.06
N GLY A 26 -5.18 -11.93 -15.88
CA GLY A 26 -4.15 -11.81 -14.82
C GLY A 26 -4.41 -10.79 -13.73
N LEU A 27 -5.43 -9.91 -13.82
CA LEU A 27 -5.80 -9.00 -12.73
C LEU A 27 -7.04 -9.51 -11.99
N SER A 28 -6.87 -10.00 -10.77
CA SER A 28 -7.99 -10.36 -9.92
C SER A 28 -8.53 -9.11 -9.20
N PHE A 29 -9.71 -8.67 -9.60
CA PHE A 29 -10.41 -7.56 -8.95
C PHE A 29 -10.77 -7.88 -7.48
N GLU A 30 -11.03 -9.15 -7.22
CA GLU A 30 -11.30 -9.68 -5.89
C GLU A 30 -10.09 -9.54 -4.96
N LEU A 31 -8.88 -9.79 -5.50
CA LEU A 31 -7.63 -9.64 -4.76
C LEU A 31 -7.38 -8.18 -4.33
N ILE A 32 -7.67 -7.22 -5.22
CA ILE A 32 -7.47 -5.78 -4.94
C ILE A 32 -8.45 -5.31 -3.87
N ASN A 33 -9.73 -5.68 -3.96
CA ASN A 33 -10.72 -5.34 -2.95
C ASN A 33 -10.42 -5.99 -1.59
N ARG A 34 -9.97 -7.25 -1.60
CA ARG A 34 -9.54 -7.96 -0.39
C ARG A 34 -8.38 -7.24 0.30
N ALA A 35 -7.39 -6.76 -0.45
CA ALA A 35 -6.25 -6.03 0.09
C ALA A 35 -6.68 -4.70 0.76
N MET A 36 -7.58 -3.94 0.15
CA MET A 36 -8.12 -2.71 0.74
C MET A 36 -8.96 -2.99 1.99
N THR A 37 -9.77 -4.05 1.99
CA THR A 37 -10.53 -4.47 3.17
C THR A 37 -9.59 -4.90 4.31
N LYS A 38 -8.54 -5.68 4.02
CA LYS A 38 -7.52 -6.06 5.00
C LYS A 38 -6.83 -4.82 5.60
N LYS A 39 -6.49 -3.84 4.77
CA LYS A 39 -5.87 -2.59 5.21
C LYS A 39 -6.79 -1.81 6.15
N ALA A 40 -8.05 -1.62 5.80
CA ALA A 40 -9.03 -0.94 6.65
C ALA A 40 -9.26 -1.68 7.97
N ALA A 41 -9.53 -2.98 7.92
CA ALA A 41 -9.77 -3.80 9.11
C ALA A 41 -8.52 -3.95 10.00
N GLY A 42 -7.32 -3.93 9.42
CA GLY A 42 -6.06 -3.94 10.16
C GLY A 42 -5.90 -2.75 11.10
N PHE A 43 -6.56 -1.64 10.79
CA PHE A 43 -6.61 -0.41 11.61
C PHE A 43 -7.95 -0.18 12.30
N GLU A 44 -8.81 -1.20 12.32
CA GLU A 44 -10.12 -1.13 12.98
C GLU A 44 -11.01 -0.01 12.43
N LEU A 45 -10.80 0.34 11.15
CA LEU A 45 -11.63 1.32 10.48
C LEU A 45 -13.01 0.72 10.21
N ALA A 46 -14.06 1.50 10.47
CA ALA A 46 -15.46 1.09 10.21
C ALA A 46 -15.83 1.19 8.72
N ILE A 47 -14.88 0.90 7.83
CA ILE A 47 -15.06 0.91 6.38
C ILE A 47 -14.54 -0.40 5.76
N ALA A 48 -15.20 -0.85 4.69
CA ALA A 48 -14.70 -1.93 3.85
C ALA A 48 -13.95 -1.36 2.65
N GLY A 49 -13.00 -2.13 2.10
CA GLY A 49 -12.26 -1.73 0.91
C GLY A 49 -13.12 -1.81 -0.35
N GLY A 50 -12.97 -0.81 -1.20
CA GLY A 50 -13.51 -0.79 -2.55
C GLY A 50 -12.45 -0.28 -3.53
N LYS A 51 -12.55 -0.66 -4.81
CA LYS A 51 -11.62 -0.19 -5.85
C LYS A 51 -12.35 0.01 -7.17
N THR A 52 -12.07 1.11 -7.83
CA THR A 52 -12.51 1.38 -9.20
C THR A 52 -11.32 1.28 -10.15
N VAL A 53 -11.52 0.62 -11.28
CA VAL A 53 -10.49 0.48 -12.32
C VAL A 53 -11.02 1.05 -13.63
N VAL A 54 -10.32 2.04 -14.18
CA VAL A 54 -10.58 2.59 -15.52
C VAL A 54 -9.59 2.01 -16.51
N PHE A 55 -10.11 1.38 -17.56
CA PHE A 55 -9.28 0.80 -18.62
C PHE A 55 -8.83 1.86 -19.62
N ALA A 56 -7.84 2.65 -19.24
CA ALA A 56 -7.33 3.78 -19.98
C ALA A 56 -6.92 3.44 -21.42
N HIS A 57 -6.40 2.23 -21.68
CA HIS A 57 -6.01 1.76 -23.03
C HIS A 57 -7.18 1.63 -24.00
N ARG A 58 -8.43 1.63 -23.52
CA ARG A 58 -9.65 1.59 -24.34
C ARG A 58 -10.23 2.97 -24.62
N ILE A 59 -9.67 4.00 -24.00
CA ILE A 59 -10.14 5.38 -24.10
C ILE A 59 -9.00 6.18 -24.75
N PRO A 60 -9.12 6.59 -26.01
CA PRO A 60 -8.07 7.35 -26.69
C PRO A 60 -7.69 8.59 -25.86
N HIS A 61 -6.39 8.81 -25.71
CA HIS A 61 -5.81 9.96 -25.00
C HIS A 61 -6.18 10.14 -23.52
N PHE A 62 -6.79 9.14 -22.86
CA PHE A 62 -7.21 9.24 -21.46
C PHE A 62 -6.05 9.63 -20.52
N LEU A 63 -4.86 9.08 -20.71
CA LEU A 63 -3.69 9.37 -19.86
C LEU A 63 -3.00 10.69 -20.19
N THR A 64 -3.25 11.26 -21.38
CA THR A 64 -2.50 12.42 -21.90
C THR A 64 -3.35 13.67 -22.10
N SER A 65 -4.68 13.54 -22.12
CA SER A 65 -5.62 14.65 -22.35
C SER A 65 -6.67 14.73 -21.25
N TRP A 66 -6.85 15.92 -20.71
CA TRP A 66 -7.92 16.22 -19.77
C TRP A 66 -9.30 16.06 -20.41
N ASP A 67 -9.48 16.54 -21.64
CA ASP A 67 -10.76 16.47 -22.35
C ASP A 67 -11.25 15.04 -22.56
N ALA A 68 -10.31 14.09 -22.70
CA ALA A 68 -10.65 12.68 -22.78
C ALA A 68 -11.08 12.07 -21.43
N ARG A 69 -10.67 12.66 -20.31
CA ARG A 69 -11.05 12.24 -18.94
C ARG A 69 -12.43 12.77 -18.54
N VAL A 70 -12.75 13.99 -18.94
CA VAL A 70 -13.97 14.72 -18.54
C VAL A 70 -15.25 13.87 -18.65
N PRO A 71 -15.62 13.28 -19.81
CA PRO A 71 -16.84 12.50 -19.93
C PRO A 71 -16.86 11.25 -19.05
N ILE A 72 -15.68 10.68 -18.78
CA ILE A 72 -15.54 9.48 -17.94
C ILE A 72 -15.77 9.86 -16.47
N TRP A 73 -15.14 10.96 -16.01
CA TRP A 73 -15.30 11.43 -14.63
C TRP A 73 -16.71 11.95 -14.34
N GLU A 74 -17.36 12.57 -15.31
CA GLU A 74 -18.77 12.94 -15.21
C GLU A 74 -19.67 11.71 -15.02
N ALA A 75 -19.53 10.71 -15.88
CA ALA A 75 -20.28 9.45 -15.76
C ALA A 75 -20.00 8.72 -14.46
N TYR A 76 -18.75 8.71 -14.03
CA TYR A 76 -18.33 8.11 -12.77
C TYR A 76 -18.94 8.83 -11.57
N GLY A 77 -18.85 10.17 -11.50
CA GLY A 77 -19.42 10.96 -10.42
C GLY A 77 -20.95 10.79 -10.31
N LYS A 78 -21.67 10.78 -11.45
CA LYS A 78 -23.11 10.48 -11.47
C LYS A 78 -23.43 9.07 -10.95
N THR A 79 -22.55 8.10 -11.23
CA THR A 79 -22.70 6.73 -10.72
C THR A 79 -22.45 6.68 -9.22
N LEU A 80 -21.46 7.39 -8.70
CA LEU A 80 -21.21 7.51 -7.26
C LEU A 80 -22.39 8.09 -6.52
N LEU A 81 -23.02 9.13 -7.08
CA LEU A 81 -24.22 9.75 -6.49
C LEU A 81 -25.36 8.76 -6.35
N SER A 82 -25.52 7.82 -7.29
CA SER A 82 -26.53 6.76 -7.19
C SER A 82 -26.24 5.72 -6.11
N GLN A 83 -25.02 5.73 -5.56
CA GLN A 83 -24.53 4.85 -4.50
C GLN A 83 -24.39 5.59 -3.15
N ILE A 84 -25.25 6.56 -2.88
CA ILE A 84 -25.17 7.44 -1.70
C ILE A 84 -24.97 6.64 -0.40
N GLY A 85 -23.95 7.04 0.36
CA GLY A 85 -23.61 6.45 1.67
C GLY A 85 -22.85 5.14 1.62
N THR A 86 -22.44 4.66 0.44
CA THR A 86 -21.83 3.32 0.31
C THR A 86 -20.42 3.29 -0.22
N TYR A 87 -19.92 4.35 -0.85
CA TYR A 87 -18.58 4.37 -1.42
C TYR A 87 -17.96 5.77 -1.35
N LEU A 88 -16.79 5.86 -0.72
CA LEU A 88 -15.92 7.02 -0.75
C LEU A 88 -14.76 6.74 -1.71
N THR A 89 -14.67 7.50 -2.82
CA THR A 89 -13.57 7.38 -3.77
C THR A 89 -12.43 8.31 -3.40
N ALA A 90 -11.19 7.92 -3.77
CA ALA A 90 -9.99 8.74 -3.61
C ALA A 90 -9.07 8.56 -4.83
N GLU A 91 -8.06 9.41 -4.94
CA GLU A 91 -7.02 9.26 -5.96
C GLU A 91 -6.24 7.95 -5.80
N ASP A 92 -5.70 7.47 -6.90
CA ASP A 92 -4.79 6.35 -6.98
C ASP A 92 -3.97 6.44 -8.28
N MET A 93 -3.33 5.36 -8.69
CA MET A 93 -2.44 5.31 -9.85
C MET A 93 -3.04 5.99 -11.09
N ASN A 94 -2.31 6.94 -11.67
CA ASN A 94 -2.67 7.76 -12.84
C ASN A 94 -3.89 8.69 -12.64
N THR A 95 -4.31 8.92 -11.41
CA THR A 95 -5.27 9.97 -11.03
C THR A 95 -4.66 10.91 -10.01
N GLY A 96 -5.24 12.09 -9.83
CA GLY A 96 -4.75 13.09 -8.88
C GLY A 96 -5.84 14.04 -8.41
N PRO A 97 -5.48 15.05 -7.61
CA PRO A 97 -6.42 16.00 -7.01
C PRO A 97 -7.39 16.63 -8.01
N ARG A 98 -6.91 16.99 -9.21
CA ARG A 98 -7.74 17.58 -10.27
C ARG A 98 -8.85 16.63 -10.74
N ASP A 99 -8.56 15.33 -10.81
CA ASP A 99 -9.57 14.32 -11.16
C ASP A 99 -10.63 14.23 -10.06
N MET A 100 -10.19 14.21 -8.80
CA MET A 100 -11.07 14.15 -7.62
C MET A 100 -11.93 15.41 -7.50
N GLU A 101 -11.36 16.59 -7.64
CA GLU A 101 -12.10 17.88 -7.67
C GLU A 101 -13.19 17.90 -8.75
N TYR A 102 -12.90 17.32 -9.92
CA TYR A 102 -13.88 17.26 -11.00
C TYR A 102 -15.02 16.28 -10.67
N ILE A 103 -14.71 15.09 -10.17
CA ILE A 103 -15.69 14.07 -9.78
C ILE A 103 -16.57 14.58 -8.64
N GLN A 104 -16.02 15.33 -7.68
CA GLN A 104 -16.73 15.88 -6.54
C GLN A 104 -17.89 16.81 -6.94
N ARG A 105 -17.81 17.46 -8.11
CA ARG A 105 -18.91 18.30 -8.64
C ARG A 105 -20.19 17.52 -8.87
N PHE A 106 -20.09 16.22 -9.13
CA PHE A 106 -21.21 15.32 -9.39
C PHE A 106 -21.55 14.44 -8.19
N ALA A 107 -20.63 14.26 -7.26
CA ALA A 107 -20.80 13.42 -6.07
C ALA A 107 -20.22 14.09 -4.81
N PRO A 108 -20.76 15.24 -4.37
CA PRO A 108 -20.25 15.95 -3.21
C PRO A 108 -20.39 15.09 -1.94
N GLY A 109 -19.29 15.03 -1.14
CA GLY A 109 -19.21 14.21 0.07
C GLY A 109 -18.89 12.74 -0.16
N PHE A 110 -18.64 12.32 -1.41
CA PHE A 110 -18.26 10.94 -1.76
C PHE A 110 -16.89 10.83 -2.42
N VAL A 111 -16.10 11.91 -2.36
CA VAL A 111 -14.77 11.99 -2.95
C VAL A 111 -13.80 12.52 -1.91
N ALA A 112 -12.81 11.73 -1.56
CA ALA A 112 -11.71 12.13 -0.68
C ALA A 112 -10.51 12.63 -1.50
N GLY A 113 -9.64 13.42 -0.85
CA GLY A 113 -8.42 13.89 -1.49
C GLY A 113 -8.62 15.00 -2.51
N CYS A 114 -9.67 15.81 -2.36
CA CYS A 114 -9.96 16.94 -3.24
C CYS A 114 -9.09 18.20 -2.99
N SER A 115 -8.35 18.26 -1.89
CA SER A 115 -7.46 19.37 -1.59
C SER A 115 -6.05 19.10 -2.10
N GLN A 116 -5.33 20.13 -2.55
CA GLN A 116 -3.92 20.02 -2.95
C GLN A 116 -2.99 19.55 -1.81
N SER A 117 -3.46 19.54 -0.58
CA SER A 117 -2.75 19.03 0.60
C SER A 117 -2.90 17.51 0.81
N ALA A 118 -3.59 16.81 -0.07
CA ALA A 118 -4.01 15.41 0.15
C ALA A 118 -3.10 14.38 -0.54
N ASP A 119 -1.82 14.67 -0.78
CA ASP A 119 -0.87 13.63 -1.20
C ASP A 119 -0.62 12.66 -0.02
N PRO A 120 -1.11 11.41 -0.08
CA PRO A 120 -0.96 10.45 1.02
C PRO A 120 0.47 9.88 1.11
N SER A 121 1.35 10.22 0.16
CA SER A 121 2.70 9.66 0.07
C SER A 121 3.57 9.98 1.28
N PRO A 122 3.60 11.22 1.84
CA PRO A 122 4.41 11.54 3.02
C PRO A 122 4.00 10.71 4.25
N LYS A 123 2.70 10.51 4.47
CA LYS A 123 2.20 9.75 5.61
C LYS A 123 2.40 8.25 5.43
N THR A 124 2.30 7.77 4.19
CA THR A 124 2.68 6.39 3.86
C THR A 124 4.17 6.16 4.13
N ALA A 125 5.05 7.06 3.70
CA ALA A 125 6.49 6.98 3.95
C ALA A 125 6.81 7.01 5.44
N LEU A 126 6.13 7.85 6.22
CA LEU A 126 6.28 7.89 7.68
C LEU A 126 5.83 6.60 8.33
N GLY A 127 4.70 6.02 7.88
CA GLY A 127 4.21 4.72 8.32
C GLY A 127 5.24 3.61 8.07
N VAL A 128 5.89 3.61 6.90
CA VAL A 128 6.98 2.67 6.59
C VAL A 128 8.16 2.84 7.53
N LEU A 129 8.59 4.07 7.82
CA LEU A 129 9.68 4.31 8.77
C LEU A 129 9.33 3.78 10.17
N ILE A 130 8.10 4.02 10.64
CA ILE A 130 7.61 3.49 11.93
C ILE A 130 7.66 1.95 11.92
N GLY A 131 7.21 1.32 10.84
CA GLY A 131 7.25 -0.13 10.69
C GLY A 131 8.67 -0.69 10.61
N ILE A 132 9.58 -0.02 9.91
CA ILE A 132 11.01 -0.39 9.88
C ILE A 132 11.59 -0.33 11.29
N ARG A 133 11.32 0.72 12.07
CA ARG A 133 11.77 0.83 13.47
C ARG A 133 11.22 -0.29 14.34
N ALA A 134 9.96 -0.66 14.18
CA ALA A 134 9.37 -1.79 14.91
C ALA A 134 10.06 -3.12 14.56
N ALA A 135 10.34 -3.35 13.27
CA ALA A 135 11.05 -4.54 12.81
C ALA A 135 12.50 -4.58 13.30
N LEU A 136 13.21 -3.45 13.27
CA LEU A 136 14.57 -3.34 13.82
C LEU A 136 14.60 -3.63 15.31
N ARG A 137 13.68 -3.03 16.08
CA ARG A 137 13.58 -3.27 17.53
C ARG A 137 13.30 -4.74 17.83
N HIS A 138 12.43 -5.38 17.06
CA HIS A 138 12.11 -6.78 17.22
C HIS A 138 13.30 -7.68 16.92
N HIS A 139 14.00 -7.45 15.80
CA HIS A 139 15.08 -8.32 15.30
C HIS A 139 16.41 -8.07 16.02
N TYR A 140 16.77 -6.79 16.28
CA TYR A 140 18.07 -6.40 16.84
C TYR A 140 18.00 -5.91 18.29
N GLY A 141 16.82 -5.75 18.88
CA GLY A 141 16.64 -5.20 20.23
C GLY A 141 16.67 -3.67 20.31
N ASP A 142 16.97 -2.97 19.21
CA ASP A 142 16.95 -1.51 19.10
C ASP A 142 16.28 -1.05 17.80
N ASP A 143 15.75 0.17 17.76
CA ASP A 143 15.10 0.74 16.59
C ASP A 143 15.97 1.76 15.83
N SER A 144 17.27 1.75 16.07
CA SER A 144 18.20 2.70 15.47
C SER A 144 18.31 2.48 13.96
N ILE A 145 18.07 3.55 13.21
CA ILE A 145 18.36 3.63 11.78
C ILE A 145 19.86 3.91 11.55
N SER A 146 20.47 4.60 12.50
CA SER A 146 21.90 4.92 12.47
C SER A 146 22.72 3.62 12.41
N SER A 147 23.74 3.60 11.58
CA SER A 147 24.60 2.44 11.34
C SER A 147 23.93 1.26 10.62
N ARG A 148 22.68 1.38 10.16
CA ARG A 148 22.01 0.36 9.36
C ARG A 148 22.10 0.67 7.87
N SER A 149 22.10 -0.39 7.06
CA SER A 149 22.05 -0.31 5.59
C SER A 149 20.70 -0.77 5.06
N PHE A 150 20.27 -0.16 3.96
CA PHE A 150 18.95 -0.38 3.36
C PHE A 150 19.07 -0.60 1.85
N ALA A 151 18.19 -1.42 1.30
CA ALA A 151 18.02 -1.58 -0.14
C ALA A 151 16.57 -1.21 -0.50
N VAL A 152 16.37 -0.08 -1.18
CA VAL A 152 15.04 0.44 -1.53
C VAL A 152 14.77 0.17 -3.00
N GLN A 153 13.77 -0.66 -3.27
CA GLN A 153 13.31 -0.96 -4.63
C GLN A 153 12.10 -0.08 -4.96
N GLY A 154 12.30 0.86 -5.89
CA GLY A 154 11.30 1.84 -6.29
C GLY A 154 11.46 3.16 -5.53
N VAL A 155 11.75 4.23 -6.29
CA VAL A 155 11.89 5.60 -5.76
C VAL A 155 10.82 6.53 -6.37
N GLY A 156 9.58 6.03 -6.44
CA GLY A 156 8.38 6.83 -6.69
C GLY A 156 8.09 7.77 -5.52
N SER A 157 6.91 8.41 -5.50
CA SER A 157 6.55 9.39 -4.45
C SER A 157 6.78 8.86 -3.04
N VAL A 158 6.28 7.66 -2.72
CA VAL A 158 6.46 7.06 -1.39
C VAL A 158 7.89 6.60 -1.16
N GLY A 159 8.49 5.86 -2.12
CA GLY A 159 9.85 5.31 -1.94
C GLY A 159 10.91 6.40 -1.79
N ALA A 160 10.84 7.49 -2.55
CA ALA A 160 11.70 8.65 -2.37
C ALA A 160 11.50 9.31 -0.99
N GLY A 161 10.25 9.39 -0.53
CA GLY A 161 9.92 9.85 0.82
C GLY A 161 10.58 8.97 1.91
N VAL A 162 10.52 7.65 1.76
CA VAL A 162 11.16 6.70 2.68
C VAL A 162 12.68 6.90 2.67
N VAL A 163 13.31 7.05 1.49
CA VAL A 163 14.76 7.30 1.40
C VAL A 163 15.14 8.58 2.16
N ARG A 164 14.40 9.69 1.94
CA ARG A 164 14.68 10.96 2.66
C ARG A 164 14.56 10.81 4.18
N LEU A 165 13.55 10.08 4.65
CA LEU A 165 13.36 9.80 6.07
C LEU A 165 14.48 8.92 6.65
N LEU A 166 14.95 7.91 5.91
CA LEU A 166 16.08 7.07 6.31
C LEU A 166 17.38 7.89 6.39
N VAL A 167 17.63 8.77 5.41
CA VAL A 167 18.79 9.68 5.43
C VAL A 167 18.72 10.62 6.64
N ALA A 168 17.56 11.25 6.87
CA ALA A 168 17.35 12.14 8.01
C ALA A 168 17.52 11.42 9.36
N ALA A 169 17.21 10.14 9.42
CA ALA A 169 17.39 9.30 10.60
C ALA A 169 18.83 8.75 10.76
N GLY A 170 19.76 9.09 9.85
CA GLY A 170 21.17 8.76 9.94
C GLY A 170 21.55 7.38 9.41
N ALA A 171 20.83 6.84 8.43
CA ALA A 171 21.18 5.57 7.78
C ALA A 171 22.64 5.57 7.30
N ALA A 172 23.35 4.45 7.48
CA ALA A 172 24.76 4.36 7.11
C ALA A 172 24.97 4.28 5.59
N CYS A 173 24.09 3.55 4.91
CA CYS A 173 24.14 3.36 3.46
C CYS A 173 22.74 3.00 2.94
N ILE A 174 22.37 3.52 1.77
CA ILE A 174 21.10 3.20 1.12
C ILE A 174 21.37 2.89 -0.35
N HIS A 175 21.07 1.66 -0.75
CA HIS A 175 21.04 1.25 -2.14
C HIS A 175 19.66 1.54 -2.70
N ILE A 176 19.59 2.23 -3.84
CA ILE A 176 18.32 2.57 -4.51
C ILE A 176 18.25 1.96 -5.90
N ALA A 177 17.08 1.49 -6.28
CA ALA A 177 16.81 0.93 -7.59
C ALA A 177 15.42 1.34 -8.10
N ASP A 178 15.34 1.72 -9.36
CA ASP A 178 14.09 2.02 -10.08
C ASP A 178 14.31 1.79 -11.58
N MET A 179 13.23 1.62 -12.33
CA MET A 179 13.29 1.57 -13.80
C MET A 179 13.46 2.97 -14.40
N ARG A 180 13.13 4.03 -13.66
CA ARG A 180 13.24 5.43 -14.08
C ARG A 180 14.58 6.00 -13.65
N THR A 181 15.46 6.15 -14.59
CA THR A 181 16.84 6.63 -14.35
C THR A 181 16.90 8.11 -13.95
N ASP A 182 15.94 8.92 -14.39
CA ASP A 182 15.78 10.32 -14.00
C ASP A 182 15.46 10.47 -12.51
N ALA A 183 14.53 9.68 -11.99
CA ALA A 183 14.17 9.67 -10.58
C ALA A 183 15.35 9.21 -9.68
N LEU A 184 16.10 8.19 -10.13
CA LEU A 184 17.30 7.73 -9.42
C LEU A 184 18.36 8.81 -9.34
N ARG A 185 18.67 9.48 -10.47
CA ARG A 185 19.66 10.55 -10.51
C ARG A 185 19.27 11.74 -9.64
N ALA A 186 18.04 12.21 -9.76
CA ALA A 186 17.54 13.32 -8.95
C ALA A 186 17.71 13.06 -7.44
N LEU A 187 17.40 11.84 -6.99
CA LEU A 187 17.54 11.47 -5.59
C LEU A 187 19.01 11.27 -5.18
N GLN A 188 19.85 10.72 -6.06
CA GLN A 188 21.27 10.58 -5.81
C GLN A 188 21.99 11.92 -5.73
N ASP A 189 21.62 12.90 -6.58
CA ASP A 189 22.16 14.26 -6.55
C ASP A 189 21.78 14.99 -5.25
N GLU A 190 20.61 14.67 -4.67
CA GLU A 190 20.19 15.20 -3.37
C GLU A 190 21.05 14.65 -2.22
N PHE A 191 21.51 13.38 -2.32
CA PHE A 191 22.27 12.68 -1.27
C PHE A 191 23.48 11.88 -1.81
N PRO A 192 24.46 12.52 -2.45
CA PRO A 192 25.51 11.84 -3.21
C PRO A 192 26.46 10.97 -2.37
N LYS A 193 26.53 11.21 -1.06
CA LYS A 193 27.47 10.51 -0.17
C LYS A 193 26.88 9.24 0.44
N ILE A 194 25.57 9.08 0.46
CA ILE A 194 24.89 8.02 1.18
C ILE A 194 24.11 7.07 0.27
N LEU A 195 23.73 7.55 -0.94
CA LEU A 195 22.98 6.75 -1.90
C LEU A 195 23.89 6.10 -2.93
N SER A 196 23.61 4.84 -3.25
CA SER A 196 24.20 4.15 -4.39
C SER A 196 23.09 3.56 -5.26
N ILE A 197 23.19 3.79 -6.58
CA ILE A 197 22.28 3.21 -7.55
C ILE A 197 22.69 1.76 -7.81
N THR A 198 21.71 0.86 -7.82
CA THR A 198 21.92 -0.56 -8.09
C THR A 198 20.93 -1.08 -9.13
N ASP A 199 21.18 -2.28 -9.64
CA ASP A 199 20.31 -2.96 -10.59
C ASP A 199 18.95 -3.30 -9.93
N PRO A 200 17.80 -2.85 -10.49
CA PRO A 200 16.49 -3.17 -9.97
C PRO A 200 16.17 -4.68 -9.95
N VAL A 201 16.84 -5.49 -10.76
CA VAL A 201 16.66 -6.94 -10.78
C VAL A 201 17.39 -7.60 -9.60
N ARG A 202 18.49 -7.01 -9.11
CA ARG A 202 19.36 -7.60 -8.07
C ARG A 202 19.27 -6.93 -6.71
N VAL A 203 18.52 -5.85 -6.57
CA VAL A 203 18.44 -5.04 -5.34
C VAL A 203 18.00 -5.84 -4.11
N HIS A 204 17.13 -6.84 -4.29
CA HIS A 204 16.65 -7.71 -3.20
C HIS A 204 17.71 -8.67 -2.66
N ALA A 205 18.77 -8.95 -3.46
CA ALA A 205 19.85 -9.85 -3.09
C ALA A 205 21.04 -9.15 -2.40
N LEU A 206 20.93 -7.86 -2.11
CA LEU A 206 21.99 -7.11 -1.46
C LEU A 206 22.11 -7.47 0.04
N PRO A 207 23.34 -7.59 0.57
CA PRO A 207 23.58 -7.87 1.99
C PRO A 207 23.38 -6.60 2.83
N VAL A 208 22.13 -6.25 3.07
CA VAL A 208 21.69 -5.09 3.85
C VAL A 208 20.91 -5.53 5.09
N HIS A 209 20.70 -4.62 6.04
CA HIS A 209 19.90 -4.89 7.23
C HIS A 209 18.39 -4.96 6.92
N VAL A 210 17.93 -4.15 5.96
CA VAL A 210 16.49 -4.09 5.60
C VAL A 210 16.35 -3.98 4.09
N PHE A 211 15.61 -4.90 3.49
CA PHE A 211 15.11 -4.76 2.13
C PHE A 211 13.75 -4.04 2.16
N VAL A 212 13.62 -2.98 1.37
CA VAL A 212 12.46 -2.07 1.38
C VAL A 212 11.78 -2.05 0.00
N PRO A 213 10.88 -3.01 -0.30
CA PRO A 213 10.15 -3.03 -1.57
C PRO A 213 9.10 -1.92 -1.62
N CYS A 214 9.30 -0.94 -2.54
CA CYS A 214 8.43 0.22 -2.75
C CYS A 214 7.94 0.35 -4.20
N ALA A 215 8.17 -0.65 -5.07
CA ALA A 215 7.81 -0.62 -6.48
C ALA A 215 6.51 -1.40 -6.75
N ARG A 216 6.64 -2.58 -7.33
CA ARG A 216 5.51 -3.43 -7.73
C ARG A 216 5.26 -4.54 -6.71
N GLY A 217 3.99 -5.00 -6.66
CA GLY A 217 3.63 -6.24 -5.98
C GLY A 217 4.24 -7.48 -6.63
N GLY A 218 4.17 -8.62 -5.92
CA GLY A 218 4.67 -9.91 -6.40
C GLY A 218 6.19 -10.04 -6.41
N ILE A 219 6.92 -9.13 -5.78
CA ILE A 219 8.40 -9.19 -5.71
C ILE A 219 8.88 -10.32 -4.79
N LEU A 220 8.11 -10.65 -3.76
CA LEU A 220 8.38 -11.74 -2.86
C LEU A 220 7.71 -13.00 -3.40
N ALA A 221 8.46 -13.77 -4.16
CA ALA A 221 8.02 -14.97 -4.86
C ALA A 221 9.02 -16.11 -4.68
N ALA A 222 8.62 -17.33 -4.99
CA ALA A 222 9.45 -18.52 -4.87
C ALA A 222 10.82 -18.39 -5.56
N GLN A 223 10.92 -17.56 -6.61
CA GLN A 223 12.15 -17.32 -7.36
C GLN A 223 13.07 -16.31 -6.66
N SER A 224 12.52 -15.25 -6.06
CA SER A 224 13.30 -14.14 -5.47
C SER A 224 13.63 -14.36 -3.98
N ILE A 225 12.73 -15.01 -3.23
CA ILE A 225 12.92 -15.23 -1.78
C ILE A 225 14.23 -15.93 -1.44
N PRO A 226 14.66 -16.99 -2.14
CA PRO A 226 15.94 -17.64 -1.83
C PRO A 226 17.18 -16.76 -2.04
N GLU A 227 17.06 -15.67 -2.81
CA GLU A 227 18.14 -14.71 -3.04
C GLU A 227 18.18 -13.57 -2.01
N ILE A 228 17.14 -13.41 -1.18
CA ILE A 228 17.05 -12.33 -0.18
C ILE A 228 18.04 -12.64 0.95
N VAL A 229 19.01 -11.74 1.14
CA VAL A 229 20.02 -11.83 2.20
C VAL A 229 19.63 -10.98 3.42
N ALA A 230 18.85 -9.95 3.19
CA ALA A 230 18.38 -9.05 4.25
C ALA A 230 17.52 -9.81 5.28
N PRO A 231 17.82 -9.74 6.59
CA PRO A 231 17.02 -10.41 7.61
C PRO A 231 15.63 -9.78 7.81
N ILE A 232 15.42 -8.56 7.31
CA ILE A 232 14.16 -7.83 7.44
C ILE A 232 13.66 -7.41 6.05
N VAL A 233 12.38 -7.65 5.79
CA VAL A 233 11.66 -7.12 4.63
C VAL A 233 10.53 -6.22 5.11
N ALA A 234 10.63 -4.90 4.81
CA ALA A 234 9.70 -3.89 5.31
C ALA A 234 9.57 -2.71 4.32
N GLY A 235 8.53 -2.69 3.49
CA GLY A 235 8.34 -1.67 2.45
C GLY A 235 6.89 -1.36 2.15
N CYS A 236 6.65 -0.38 1.25
CA CYS A 236 5.32 0.16 0.97
C CYS A 236 4.61 -0.46 -0.24
N ALA A 237 5.25 -1.30 -1.04
CA ALA A 237 4.59 -1.90 -2.20
C ALA A 237 3.35 -2.70 -1.76
N ASN A 238 2.25 -2.57 -2.49
CA ASN A 238 1.05 -3.37 -2.23
C ASN A 238 1.24 -4.78 -2.80
N ASN A 239 0.64 -5.79 -2.12
CA ASN A 239 0.67 -7.18 -2.55
C ASN A 239 2.11 -7.68 -2.81
N GLN A 240 3.00 -7.47 -1.85
CA GLN A 240 4.42 -7.82 -1.98
C GLN A 240 4.63 -9.31 -2.19
N LEU A 241 3.90 -10.16 -1.45
CA LEU A 241 3.86 -11.61 -1.65
C LEU A 241 3.13 -11.92 -2.96
N ALA A 242 3.70 -12.75 -3.82
CA ALA A 242 3.06 -13.19 -5.05
C ALA A 242 1.89 -14.15 -4.75
N THR A 243 2.05 -15.00 -3.73
CA THR A 243 1.02 -15.92 -3.22
C THR A 243 1.09 -16.02 -1.70
N ASP A 244 0.04 -16.55 -1.07
CA ASP A 244 0.04 -16.81 0.39
C ASP A 244 1.14 -17.83 0.78
N ALA A 245 1.51 -18.76 -0.11
CA ALA A 245 2.58 -19.73 0.10
C ALA A 245 3.96 -19.06 0.19
N ASP A 246 4.17 -17.93 -0.49
CA ASP A 246 5.43 -17.19 -0.43
C ASP A 246 5.66 -16.56 0.95
N GLY A 247 4.61 -16.28 1.70
CA GLY A 247 4.71 -15.86 3.09
C GLY A 247 5.29 -16.97 3.99
N ILE A 248 4.91 -18.23 3.74
CA ILE A 248 5.47 -19.40 4.44
C ILE A 248 6.93 -19.59 4.04
N LEU A 249 7.24 -19.48 2.75
CA LEU A 249 8.60 -19.61 2.25
C LEU A 249 9.53 -18.54 2.84
N LEU A 250 9.09 -17.28 2.90
CA LEU A 250 9.84 -16.17 3.46
C LEU A 250 10.13 -16.36 4.96
N HIS A 251 9.13 -16.84 5.71
CA HIS A 251 9.28 -17.19 7.13
C HIS A 251 10.28 -18.34 7.32
N THR A 252 10.16 -19.41 6.53
CA THR A 252 11.09 -20.56 6.57
C THR A 252 12.50 -20.16 6.16
N HIS A 253 12.63 -19.16 5.28
CA HIS A 253 13.92 -18.58 4.89
C HIS A 253 14.56 -17.74 6.01
N GLY A 254 13.84 -17.45 7.09
CA GLY A 254 14.33 -16.72 8.25
C GLY A 254 14.20 -15.20 8.14
N CYS A 255 13.45 -14.69 7.16
CA CYS A 255 13.22 -13.26 7.02
C CYS A 255 12.04 -12.78 7.86
N LEU A 256 12.27 -11.75 8.68
CA LEU A 256 11.20 -11.02 9.36
C LEU A 256 10.47 -10.14 8.33
N TYR A 257 9.20 -10.45 8.07
CA TYR A 257 8.38 -9.73 7.11
C TYR A 257 7.36 -8.82 7.80
N ALA A 258 7.39 -7.53 7.49
CA ALA A 258 6.35 -6.60 7.88
C ALA A 258 5.22 -6.63 6.84
N PRO A 259 4.03 -7.20 7.16
CA PRO A 259 2.93 -7.31 6.21
C PRO A 259 2.57 -5.98 5.57
N ASP A 260 2.51 -5.97 4.23
CA ASP A 260 2.42 -4.77 3.41
C ASP A 260 1.23 -3.87 3.74
N TYR A 261 0.04 -4.45 3.89
CA TYR A 261 -1.18 -3.71 4.18
C TYR A 261 -1.24 -3.13 5.61
N ILE A 262 -0.34 -3.57 6.49
CA ILE A 262 -0.14 -2.96 7.82
C ILE A 262 0.87 -1.82 7.71
N ILE A 263 2.06 -2.08 7.17
CA ILE A 263 3.15 -1.09 7.16
C ILE A 263 2.85 0.12 6.25
N ASN A 264 2.12 -0.07 5.15
CA ASN A 264 1.81 1.00 4.19
C ASN A 264 0.48 1.73 4.45
N ALA A 265 -0.14 1.53 5.60
CA ALA A 265 -1.46 2.08 5.90
C ALA A 265 -1.48 3.59 6.24
N GLY A 266 -0.32 4.25 6.30
CA GLY A 266 -0.25 5.68 6.64
C GLY A 266 -1.11 6.59 5.77
N GLY A 267 -1.16 6.33 4.47
CA GLY A 267 -2.00 7.11 3.55
C GLY A 267 -3.49 6.94 3.76
N ILE A 268 -3.97 5.70 3.94
CA ILE A 268 -5.40 5.48 4.24
C ILE A 268 -5.76 6.04 5.61
N ALA A 269 -4.85 5.98 6.57
CA ALA A 269 -5.06 6.56 7.90
C ALA A 269 -5.30 8.07 7.80
N GLU A 270 -4.52 8.80 6.99
CA GLU A 270 -4.70 10.24 6.76
C GLU A 270 -6.08 10.52 6.16
N VAL A 271 -6.42 9.86 5.05
CA VAL A 271 -7.72 10.05 4.38
C VAL A 271 -8.89 9.79 5.33
N VAL A 272 -8.83 8.74 6.14
CA VAL A 272 -9.92 8.39 7.06
C VAL A 272 -9.99 9.35 8.24
N CYS A 273 -8.87 9.81 8.77
CA CYS A 273 -8.86 10.81 9.84
C CYS A 273 -9.47 12.13 9.37
N ASP A 274 -9.14 12.58 8.17
CA ASP A 274 -9.58 13.86 7.64
C ASP A 274 -11.05 13.81 7.19
N GLU A 275 -11.43 12.82 6.39
CA GLU A 275 -12.77 12.76 5.78
C GLU A 275 -13.85 12.22 6.72
N LEU A 276 -13.50 11.29 7.60
CA LEU A 276 -14.46 10.68 8.53
C LEU A 276 -14.37 11.25 9.95
N ASN A 277 -13.45 12.20 10.19
CA ASN A 277 -13.19 12.77 11.52
C ASN A 277 -13.04 11.68 12.61
N TRP A 278 -12.36 10.58 12.24
CA TRP A 278 -12.38 9.35 13.04
C TRP A 278 -11.47 9.38 14.26
N LYS A 279 -10.22 9.79 14.10
CA LYS A 279 -9.21 9.94 15.15
C LYS A 279 -8.14 10.94 14.70
N ASN A 280 -7.33 11.42 15.65
CA ASN A 280 -6.15 12.19 15.29
C ASN A 280 -5.09 11.29 14.61
N LEU A 281 -4.55 11.73 13.50
CA LEU A 281 -3.50 11.03 12.74
C LEU A 281 -2.26 10.73 13.60
N ASP A 282 -1.92 11.62 14.54
CA ASP A 282 -0.81 11.43 15.49
C ASP A 282 -1.03 10.23 16.43
N VAL A 283 -2.28 9.77 16.57
CA VAL A 283 -2.62 8.56 17.32
C VAL A 283 -2.59 7.33 16.41
N VAL A 284 -3.05 7.48 15.17
CA VAL A 284 -3.21 6.35 14.24
C VAL A 284 -1.88 5.90 13.64
N LEU A 285 -0.99 6.82 13.28
CA LEU A 285 0.30 6.46 12.69
C LEU A 285 1.16 5.57 13.61
N PRO A 286 1.32 5.87 14.91
CA PRO A 286 2.04 4.98 15.83
C PRO A 286 1.45 3.57 15.97
N MET A 287 0.14 3.40 15.71
CA MET A 287 -0.50 2.08 15.71
C MET A 287 0.13 1.11 14.73
N ILE A 288 0.74 1.60 13.63
CA ILE A 288 1.49 0.77 12.67
C ILE A 288 2.58 -0.01 13.41
N GLY A 289 3.40 0.69 14.20
CA GLY A 289 4.47 0.07 14.97
C GLY A 289 3.96 -0.90 16.05
N THR A 290 2.91 -0.51 16.77
CA THR A 290 2.30 -1.36 17.80
C THR A 290 1.75 -2.66 17.21
N LYS A 291 0.98 -2.58 16.10
CA LYS A 291 0.41 -3.75 15.44
C LYS A 291 1.49 -4.67 14.85
N LEU A 292 2.53 -4.10 14.22
CA LEU A 292 3.65 -4.90 13.74
C LEU A 292 4.40 -5.60 14.88
N THR A 293 4.60 -4.92 16.00
CA THR A 293 5.23 -5.53 17.19
C THR A 293 4.40 -6.72 17.69
N GLU A 294 3.08 -6.57 17.82
CA GLU A 294 2.17 -7.66 18.21
C GLU A 294 2.24 -8.82 17.20
N ILE A 295 2.20 -8.53 15.89
CA ILE A 295 2.30 -9.53 14.83
C ILE A 295 3.60 -10.31 14.94
N PHE A 296 4.73 -9.64 15.14
CA PHE A 296 6.04 -10.29 15.26
C PHE A 296 6.14 -11.17 16.51
N GLN A 297 5.66 -10.67 17.65
CA GLN A 297 5.63 -11.45 18.91
C GLN A 297 4.79 -12.72 18.78
N VAL A 298 3.62 -12.64 18.17
CA VAL A 298 2.76 -13.80 17.93
C VAL A 298 3.39 -14.76 16.92
N SER A 299 4.02 -14.22 15.85
CA SER A 299 4.75 -15.00 14.86
C SER A 299 5.84 -15.86 15.51
N ASP A 300 6.66 -15.28 16.38
CA ASP A 300 7.72 -15.99 17.09
C ASP A 300 7.16 -17.01 18.10
N ALA A 301 6.17 -16.59 18.91
CA ALA A 301 5.61 -17.43 19.97
C ALA A 301 4.98 -18.73 19.43
N TYR A 302 4.41 -18.69 18.23
CA TYR A 302 3.73 -19.83 17.61
C TYR A 302 4.47 -20.40 16.39
N ASN A 303 5.60 -19.81 16.01
CA ASN A 303 6.38 -20.19 14.81
C ASN A 303 5.53 -20.22 13.53
N ILE A 304 4.75 -19.17 13.29
CA ILE A 304 3.91 -19.01 12.10
C ILE A 304 4.25 -17.72 11.34
N PRO A 305 4.08 -17.68 10.02
CA PRO A 305 4.40 -16.50 9.23
C PRO A 305 3.68 -15.23 9.73
N SER A 306 4.38 -14.11 9.82
CA SER A 306 3.82 -12.81 10.20
C SER A 306 2.64 -12.39 9.32
N SER A 307 2.65 -12.76 8.03
CA SER A 307 1.52 -12.55 7.11
C SER A 307 0.27 -13.30 7.55
N GLN A 308 0.39 -14.53 8.03
CA GLN A 308 -0.75 -15.34 8.53
C GLN A 308 -1.27 -14.81 9.87
N VAL A 309 -0.38 -14.32 10.74
CA VAL A 309 -0.79 -13.65 11.99
C VAL A 309 -1.63 -12.43 11.65
N ALA A 310 -1.13 -11.56 10.78
CA ALA A 310 -1.84 -10.36 10.37
C ALA A 310 -3.21 -10.67 9.72
N ASP A 311 -3.28 -11.69 8.85
CA ASP A 311 -4.52 -12.14 8.24
C ASP A 311 -5.52 -12.67 9.28
N SER A 312 -5.05 -13.38 10.30
CA SER A 312 -5.88 -13.90 11.39
C SER A 312 -6.43 -12.77 12.27
N MET A 313 -5.63 -11.74 12.55
CA MET A 313 -6.07 -10.55 13.31
C MET A 313 -7.16 -9.79 12.53
N VAL A 314 -6.95 -9.57 11.24
CA VAL A 314 -7.94 -8.93 10.35
C VAL A 314 -9.22 -9.74 10.26
N ALA A 315 -9.12 -11.06 10.06
CA ALA A 315 -10.28 -11.94 9.96
C ALA A 315 -11.10 -11.96 11.27
N ARG A 316 -10.43 -11.89 12.43
CA ARG A 316 -11.08 -11.76 13.73
C ARG A 316 -11.84 -10.44 13.82
N HIS A 317 -11.18 -9.32 13.51
CA HIS A 317 -11.81 -7.99 13.54
C HIS A 317 -13.05 -7.92 12.63
N ILE A 318 -12.95 -8.46 11.40
CA ILE A 318 -14.07 -8.50 10.47
C ILE A 318 -15.24 -9.31 11.05
N ARG A 319 -14.99 -10.47 11.65
CA ARG A 319 -16.05 -11.30 12.25
C ARG A 319 -16.74 -10.61 13.44
N GLU A 320 -16.00 -9.86 14.24
CA GLU A 320 -16.51 -9.21 15.45
C GLU A 320 -17.32 -7.95 15.12
N HIS A 321 -16.90 -7.16 14.14
CA HIS A 321 -17.44 -5.84 13.88
C HIS A 321 -18.33 -5.75 12.63
N TYR A 322 -18.14 -6.65 11.65
CA TYR A 322 -18.94 -6.68 10.42
C TYR A 322 -19.92 -7.86 10.44
N LYS A 323 -20.78 -7.91 11.46
CA LYS A 323 -21.89 -8.87 11.48
C LYS A 323 -22.84 -8.54 10.33
N ARG A 324 -23.09 -9.50 9.43
CA ARG A 324 -24.17 -9.37 8.45
C ARG A 324 -25.46 -9.10 9.21
N PRO A 325 -26.27 -8.09 8.84
CA PRO A 325 -27.67 -8.14 9.18
C PRO A 325 -28.25 -9.38 8.48
N ILE A 326 -28.92 -10.19 9.23
CA ILE A 326 -29.70 -11.34 8.78
C ILE A 326 -30.80 -10.84 7.83
#